data_ba4ed7f468c7d7657233145079281e3b
#
_entry.id   ba4ed7f468c7d7657233145079281e3b
#
_cell.length_a   1.000
_cell.length_b   1.000
_cell.length_c   1.000
_cell.angle_alpha   90.00
_cell.angle_beta   90.00
_cell.angle_gamma   90.00
#
_symmetry.space_group_name_H-M   'P 1'
#
loop_
_entity.id
_entity.type
_entity.pdbx_description
1 polymer ?
#
loop_
_entity_poly.entity_id
_entity_poly.type
_entity_poly.pdbx_seq_one_letter_code
_entity_poly.pdbx_strand_id
1 'polypeptide(L)'
;EGDIDRVDRVAQGTRVIDYKTGTDKTDLKDLPSIFDSNNKQRNKAAFQTLLYCMMYEYENPGTDPILPGIYSTKLLFTPNYSYLLKCNKEPIHRFKPYEPEFQDLLVQLLEKLFSPEVPFTQTELSEKCRSCSYNAICKRK
;
A
#
# COMPACT_ATOMS: atom_id res chain seq x y z
N GLU A 1 8.03 8.84 10.32
CA GLU A 1 8.39 7.59 11.01
C GLU A 1 7.23 6.63 10.87
N GLY A 2 7.51 5.37 10.56
CA GLY A 2 6.50 4.32 10.42
C GLY A 2 7.08 3.00 10.91
N ASP A 3 6.24 2.20 11.58
CA ASP A 3 6.64 0.92 12.14
C ASP A 3 6.11 -0.22 11.27
N ILE A 4 6.98 -1.19 11.01
CA ILE A 4 6.59 -2.44 10.36
C ILE A 4 6.03 -3.36 11.43
N ASP A 5 4.76 -3.78 11.30
CA ASP A 5 4.10 -4.59 12.32
C ASP A 5 4.79 -5.94 12.56
N ARG A 6 5.30 -6.56 11.48
CA ARG A 6 6.00 -7.83 11.59
C ARG A 6 6.96 -8.09 10.44
N VAL A 7 8.17 -8.52 10.80
CA VAL A 7 9.14 -9.12 9.87
C VAL A 7 9.52 -10.49 10.42
N ASP A 8 9.43 -11.51 9.59
CA ASP A 8 9.91 -12.86 9.94
C ASP A 8 10.48 -13.61 8.73
N ARG A 9 11.26 -14.66 9.02
CA ARG A 9 11.86 -15.52 8.00
C ARG A 9 11.09 -16.82 7.87
N VAL A 10 10.85 -17.21 6.63
CA VAL A 10 10.24 -18.49 6.25
C VAL A 10 11.12 -19.17 5.21
N ALA A 11 10.81 -20.41 4.85
CA ALA A 11 11.58 -21.14 3.84
C ALA A 11 11.63 -20.43 2.47
N GLN A 12 10.59 -19.65 2.15
CA GLN A 12 10.45 -18.93 0.88
C GLN A 12 11.13 -17.54 0.89
N GLY A 13 11.59 -17.05 2.03
CA GLY A 13 12.23 -15.73 2.15
C GLY A 13 11.83 -14.96 3.40
N THR A 14 11.96 -13.65 3.35
CA THR A 14 11.59 -12.74 4.44
C THR A 14 10.21 -12.16 4.18
N ARG A 15 9.29 -12.33 5.12
CA ARG A 15 7.96 -11.71 5.06
C ARG A 15 7.97 -10.34 5.72
N VAL A 16 7.40 -9.36 5.04
CA VAL A 16 7.05 -8.05 5.58
C VAL A 16 5.53 -7.99 5.64
N ILE A 17 4.99 -8.00 6.85
CA ILE A 17 3.56 -8.17 7.10
C ILE A 17 2.99 -6.94 7.79
N ASP A 18 1.87 -6.49 7.28
CA ASP A 18 1.05 -5.42 7.86
C ASP A 18 -0.25 -6.03 8.43
N TYR A 19 -0.59 -5.70 9.68
CA TYR A 19 -1.81 -6.17 10.34
C TYR A 19 -2.97 -5.22 10.12
N LYS A 20 -4.09 -5.76 9.64
CA LYS A 20 -5.33 -5.00 9.44
C LYS A 20 -6.49 -5.63 10.23
N THR A 21 -7.17 -4.80 11.00
CA THR A 21 -8.37 -5.21 11.76
C THR A 21 -9.64 -5.15 10.91
N GLY A 22 -9.55 -4.58 9.71
CA GLY A 22 -10.63 -4.47 8.74
C GLY A 22 -10.77 -5.68 7.82
N THR A 23 -11.47 -5.46 6.71
CA THR A 23 -11.61 -6.40 5.58
C THR A 23 -10.74 -5.97 4.40
N ASP A 24 -9.53 -5.50 4.71
CA ASP A 24 -8.60 -5.02 3.71
C ASP A 24 -8.23 -6.14 2.73
N LYS A 25 -8.27 -5.82 1.45
CA LYS A 25 -8.00 -6.77 0.38
C LYS A 25 -6.50 -6.88 0.16
N THR A 26 -6.06 -8.09 -0.19
CA THR A 26 -4.67 -8.33 -0.60
C THR A 26 -4.44 -8.03 -2.08
N ASP A 27 -5.49 -7.81 -2.87
CA ASP A 27 -5.39 -7.62 -4.30
C ASP A 27 -5.20 -6.16 -4.70
N LEU A 28 -4.32 -5.91 -5.65
CA LEU A 28 -4.22 -4.67 -6.42
C LEU A 28 -4.29 -4.99 -7.92
N LYS A 29 -4.84 -4.07 -8.71
CA LYS A 29 -4.93 -4.24 -10.16
C LYS A 29 -3.54 -4.17 -10.79
N ASP A 30 -2.81 -3.11 -10.49
CA ASP A 30 -1.47 -2.79 -10.94
C ASP A 30 -0.86 -1.76 -9.98
N LEU A 31 0.43 -1.49 -10.08
CA LEU A 31 1.08 -0.50 -9.21
C LEU A 31 0.52 0.92 -9.38
N PRO A 32 0.29 1.45 -10.60
CA PRO A 32 -0.28 2.79 -10.74
C PRO A 32 -1.63 2.96 -10.01
N SER A 33 -2.45 1.90 -9.93
CA SER A 33 -3.77 1.96 -9.30
C SER A 33 -3.74 2.29 -7.80
N ILE A 34 -2.64 1.97 -7.11
CA ILE A 34 -2.48 2.29 -5.68
C ILE A 34 -1.93 3.71 -5.44
N PHE A 35 -1.45 4.38 -6.49
CA PHE A 35 -1.03 5.78 -6.44
C PHE A 35 -2.12 6.75 -6.90
N ASP A 36 -3.10 6.29 -7.67
CA ASP A 36 -4.17 7.13 -8.20
C ASP A 36 -5.10 7.63 -7.08
N SER A 37 -5.05 8.93 -6.80
CA SER A 37 -5.89 9.59 -5.79
C SER A 37 -7.39 9.58 -6.14
N ASN A 38 -7.74 9.46 -7.42
CA ASN A 38 -9.11 9.43 -7.91
C ASN A 38 -9.71 8.02 -7.94
N ASN A 39 -8.88 7.00 -7.77
CA ASN A 39 -9.36 5.64 -7.66
C ASN A 39 -10.09 5.43 -6.31
N LYS A 40 -11.41 5.26 -6.36
CA LYS A 40 -12.26 5.00 -5.19
C LYS A 40 -11.90 3.69 -4.47
N GLN A 41 -11.40 2.72 -5.22
CA GLN A 41 -11.03 1.40 -4.72
C GLN A 41 -9.51 1.25 -4.48
N ARG A 42 -8.80 2.38 -4.38
CA ARG A 42 -7.36 2.36 -4.13
C ARG A 42 -7.02 1.55 -2.89
N ASN A 43 -6.18 0.52 -3.07
CA ASN A 43 -5.73 -0.32 -1.96
C ASN A 43 -4.59 0.36 -1.19
N LYS A 44 -4.95 1.09 -0.12
CA LYS A 44 -3.98 1.81 0.72
C LYS A 44 -3.10 0.85 1.54
N ALA A 45 -3.65 -0.29 1.94
CA ALA A 45 -2.89 -1.29 2.68
C ALA A 45 -1.79 -1.89 1.81
N ALA A 46 -2.08 -2.17 0.53
CA ALA A 46 -1.05 -2.62 -0.41
C ALA A 46 0.04 -1.57 -0.63
N PHE A 47 -0.32 -0.29 -0.77
CA PHE A 47 0.66 0.80 -0.85
C PHE A 47 1.59 0.81 0.37
N GLN A 48 1.03 0.77 1.58
CA GLN A 48 1.77 0.77 2.83
C GLN A 48 2.72 -0.44 2.93
N THR A 49 2.21 -1.64 2.62
CA THR A 49 3.01 -2.87 2.68
C THR A 49 4.19 -2.84 1.70
N LEU A 50 3.97 -2.39 0.45
CA LEU A 50 5.06 -2.29 -0.53
C LEU A 50 6.08 -1.21 -0.16
N LEU A 51 5.63 -0.08 0.42
CA LEU A 51 6.53 0.94 0.96
C LEU A 51 7.41 0.35 2.08
N TYR A 52 6.83 -0.44 2.97
CA TYR A 52 7.58 -1.12 4.03
C TYR A 52 8.58 -2.15 3.49
N CYS A 53 8.22 -2.88 2.42
CA CYS A 53 9.18 -3.77 1.75
C CYS A 53 10.37 -3.01 1.19
N MET A 54 10.14 -1.87 0.53
CA MET A 54 11.20 -1.02 -0.01
C MET A 54 12.09 -0.46 1.10
N MET A 55 11.50 0.05 2.19
CA MET A 55 12.26 0.56 3.34
C MET A 55 13.08 -0.53 4.02
N TYR A 56 12.49 -1.72 4.19
CA TYR A 56 13.17 -2.86 4.79
C TYR A 56 14.36 -3.32 3.95
N GLU A 57 14.20 -3.39 2.63
CA GLU A 57 15.29 -3.75 1.72
C GLU A 57 16.41 -2.71 1.74
N TYR A 58 16.07 -1.43 1.82
CA TYR A 58 17.05 -0.35 1.92
C TYR A 58 17.90 -0.46 3.20
N GLU A 59 17.28 -0.78 4.33
CA GLU A 59 17.98 -0.96 5.62
C GLU A 59 18.70 -2.31 5.72
N ASN A 60 18.27 -3.32 4.95
CA ASN A 60 18.83 -4.69 4.98
C ASN A 60 19.21 -5.15 3.57
N PRO A 61 20.22 -4.54 2.95
CA PRO A 61 20.62 -4.85 1.58
C PRO A 61 20.92 -6.33 1.37
N GLY A 62 20.46 -6.89 0.28
CA GLY A 62 20.66 -8.30 -0.07
C GLY A 62 19.63 -9.24 0.56
N THR A 63 18.64 -8.73 1.28
CA THR A 63 17.50 -9.54 1.73
C THR A 63 16.56 -9.79 0.54
N ASP A 64 16.63 -10.98 -0.02
CA ASP A 64 15.77 -11.39 -1.13
C ASP A 64 15.57 -12.91 -1.08
N PRO A 65 14.36 -13.42 -1.29
CA PRO A 65 13.15 -12.68 -1.63
C PRO A 65 12.46 -12.03 -0.41
N ILE A 66 11.86 -10.86 -0.63
CA ILE A 66 10.94 -10.22 0.30
C ILE A 66 9.50 -10.48 -0.17
N LEU A 67 8.68 -11.01 0.74
CA LEU A 67 7.29 -11.38 0.50
C LEU A 67 6.37 -10.35 1.16
N PRO A 68 5.73 -9.46 0.37
CA PRO A 68 4.77 -8.50 0.93
C PRO A 68 3.47 -9.17 1.32
N GLY A 69 2.96 -8.88 2.51
CA GLY A 69 1.74 -9.51 2.98
C GLY A 69 0.90 -8.65 3.91
N ILE A 70 -0.39 -8.97 3.95
CA ILE A 70 -1.37 -8.36 4.85
C ILE A 70 -2.05 -9.47 5.64
N TYR A 71 -2.06 -9.35 6.96
CA TYR A 71 -2.91 -10.17 7.82
C TYR A 71 -4.19 -9.40 8.17
N SER A 72 -5.26 -9.67 7.42
CA SER A 72 -6.60 -9.20 7.77
C SER A 72 -7.21 -10.12 8.82
N THR A 73 -7.34 -9.65 10.06
CA THR A 73 -7.82 -10.48 11.18
C THR A 73 -9.21 -11.08 10.95
N LYS A 74 -10.07 -10.38 10.21
CA LYS A 74 -11.41 -10.87 9.86
C LYS A 74 -11.41 -11.98 8.81
N LEU A 75 -10.34 -12.08 8.02
CA LEU A 75 -10.25 -13.03 6.90
C LEU A 75 -9.33 -14.21 7.20
N LEU A 76 -8.52 -14.14 8.27
CA LEU A 76 -7.49 -15.14 8.62
C LEU A 76 -7.99 -16.58 8.63
N PHE A 77 -9.24 -16.80 9.07
CA PHE A 77 -9.83 -18.12 9.22
C PHE A 77 -10.78 -18.49 8.07
N THR A 78 -10.82 -17.68 7.01
CA THR A 78 -11.63 -18.02 5.83
C THR A 78 -10.93 -19.07 4.98
N PRO A 79 -11.67 -20.01 4.34
CA PRO A 79 -11.07 -20.98 3.44
C PRO A 79 -10.27 -20.30 2.32
N ASN A 80 -9.08 -20.86 2.03
CA ASN A 80 -8.18 -20.36 0.98
C ASN A 80 -7.64 -18.93 1.20
N TYR A 81 -7.67 -18.42 2.43
CA TYR A 81 -7.05 -17.13 2.73
C TYR A 81 -5.54 -17.17 2.42
N SER A 82 -5.07 -16.16 1.72
CA SER A 82 -3.64 -15.93 1.49
C SER A 82 -3.27 -14.54 1.97
N TYR A 83 -2.22 -14.45 2.75
CA TYR A 83 -1.69 -13.19 3.25
C TYR A 83 -0.91 -12.41 2.17
N LEU A 84 -0.40 -13.10 1.16
CA LEU A 84 0.42 -12.47 0.12
C LEU A 84 -0.38 -11.43 -0.65
N LEU A 85 0.24 -10.29 -0.89
CA LEU A 85 -0.28 -9.34 -1.87
C LEU A 85 -0.34 -10.00 -3.25
N LYS A 86 -1.35 -9.61 -4.02
CA LYS A 86 -1.55 -10.07 -5.41
C LYS A 86 -1.62 -8.87 -6.33
N CYS A 87 -0.82 -8.88 -7.37
CA CYS A 87 -0.90 -7.91 -8.47
C CYS A 87 -1.56 -8.59 -9.67
N ASN A 88 -2.64 -8.03 -10.18
CA ASN A 88 -3.41 -8.62 -11.28
C ASN A 88 -3.82 -10.08 -10.99
N LYS A 89 -4.24 -10.38 -9.75
CA LYS A 89 -4.60 -11.72 -9.22
C LYS A 89 -3.43 -12.69 -9.00
N GLU A 90 -2.22 -12.35 -9.42
CA GLU A 90 -1.03 -13.17 -9.23
C GLU A 90 -0.33 -12.83 -7.91
N PRO A 91 -0.02 -13.82 -7.05
CA PRO A 91 0.68 -13.58 -5.79
C PRO A 91 2.08 -12.98 -6.00
N ILE A 92 2.41 -11.99 -5.20
CA ILE A 92 3.75 -11.39 -5.19
C ILE A 92 4.65 -12.22 -4.27
N HIS A 93 5.37 -13.16 -4.85
CA HIS A 93 6.34 -14.00 -4.12
C HIS A 93 7.71 -13.34 -3.97
N ARG A 94 7.92 -12.17 -4.59
CA ARG A 94 9.18 -11.45 -4.57
C ARG A 94 8.90 -9.98 -4.87
N PHE A 95 9.30 -9.08 -3.97
CA PHE A 95 9.10 -7.64 -4.15
C PHE A 95 10.01 -7.04 -5.22
N LYS A 96 11.25 -7.54 -5.33
CA LYS A 96 12.30 -6.97 -6.18
C LYS A 96 11.90 -6.62 -7.62
N PRO A 97 11.12 -7.44 -8.35
CA PRO A 97 10.67 -7.07 -9.70
C PRO A 97 9.74 -5.86 -9.76
N TYR A 98 9.07 -5.53 -8.67
CA TYR A 98 8.11 -4.42 -8.58
C TYR A 98 8.76 -3.12 -8.05
N GLU A 99 9.91 -3.25 -7.42
CA GLU A 99 10.60 -2.13 -6.75
C GLU A 99 10.87 -0.95 -7.69
N PRO A 100 11.45 -1.10 -8.90
CA PRO A 100 11.78 0.03 -9.75
C PRO A 100 10.55 0.86 -10.12
N GLU A 101 9.48 0.20 -10.58
CA GLU A 101 8.22 0.89 -10.92
C GLU A 101 7.58 1.54 -9.69
N PHE A 102 7.60 0.86 -8.54
CA PHE A 102 7.06 1.41 -7.29
C PHE A 102 7.85 2.66 -6.86
N GLN A 103 9.17 2.62 -6.95
CA GLN A 103 10.04 3.74 -6.62
C GLN A 103 9.80 4.94 -7.54
N ASP A 104 9.70 4.72 -8.84
CA ASP A 104 9.43 5.78 -9.81
C ASP A 104 8.08 6.46 -9.53
N LEU A 105 7.04 5.67 -9.28
CA LEU A 105 5.72 6.19 -8.93
C LEU A 105 5.72 6.95 -7.59
N LEU A 106 6.50 6.48 -6.62
CA LEU A 106 6.65 7.16 -5.33
C LEU A 106 7.36 8.50 -5.49
N VAL A 107 8.44 8.55 -6.28
CA VAL A 107 9.15 9.80 -6.59
C VAL A 107 8.21 10.80 -7.25
N GLN A 108 7.46 10.39 -8.28
CA GLN A 108 6.47 11.26 -8.94
C GLN A 108 5.41 11.78 -7.97
N LEU A 109 4.93 10.93 -7.04
CA LEU A 109 3.99 11.35 -6.00
C LEU A 109 4.60 12.42 -5.09
N LEU A 110 5.84 12.21 -4.64
CA LEU A 110 6.55 13.14 -3.76
C LEU A 110 6.87 14.47 -4.46
N GLU A 111 7.34 14.41 -5.70
CA GLU A 111 7.58 15.60 -6.51
C GLU A 111 6.31 16.45 -6.66
N LYS A 112 5.17 15.79 -6.97
CA LYS A 112 3.87 16.46 -7.05
C LYS A 112 3.44 17.05 -5.70
N LEU A 113 3.67 16.33 -4.60
CA LEU A 113 3.28 16.75 -3.25
C LEU A 113 4.07 17.98 -2.77
N PHE A 114 5.37 18.03 -3.09
CA PHE A 114 6.27 19.10 -2.67
C PHE A 114 6.48 20.19 -3.72
N SER A 115 5.86 20.08 -4.90
CA SER A 115 5.95 21.11 -5.93
C SER A 115 5.22 22.38 -5.53
N PRO A 116 5.89 23.53 -5.51
CA PRO A 116 5.22 24.80 -5.24
C PRO A 116 4.25 25.24 -6.37
N GLU A 117 4.41 24.64 -7.55
CA GLU A 117 3.57 24.93 -8.74
C GLU A 117 2.23 24.20 -8.72
N VAL A 118 2.10 23.15 -7.88
CA VAL A 118 0.87 22.37 -7.78
C VAL A 118 0.05 22.81 -6.58
N PRO A 119 -1.07 23.54 -6.78
CA PRO A 119 -1.90 23.99 -5.67
C PRO A 119 -2.62 22.83 -4.99
N PHE A 120 -2.83 22.94 -3.69
CA PHE A 120 -3.72 22.04 -2.96
C PHE A 120 -5.17 22.33 -3.36
N THR A 121 -5.81 21.34 -3.98
CA THR A 121 -7.21 21.44 -4.40
C THR A 121 -8.09 20.48 -3.60
N GLN A 122 -9.37 20.82 -3.51
CA GLN A 122 -10.34 19.92 -2.89
C GLN A 122 -10.53 18.67 -3.76
N THR A 123 -10.66 17.50 -3.11
CA THR A 123 -10.95 16.25 -3.83
C THR A 123 -12.29 16.32 -4.57
N GLU A 124 -12.35 15.76 -5.76
CA GLU A 124 -13.60 15.58 -6.50
C GLU A 124 -14.47 14.45 -5.91
N LEU A 125 -13.88 13.56 -5.13
CA LEU A 125 -14.56 12.41 -4.50
C LEU A 125 -15.32 12.87 -3.25
N SER A 126 -16.57 13.34 -3.41
CA SER A 126 -17.42 13.81 -2.31
C SER A 126 -17.64 12.79 -1.19
N GLU A 127 -17.59 11.51 -1.51
CA GLU A 127 -17.70 10.42 -0.52
C GLU A 127 -16.60 10.48 0.55
N LYS A 128 -15.40 10.91 0.18
CA LYS A 128 -14.28 11.11 1.13
C LYS A 128 -14.55 12.26 2.11
N CYS A 129 -15.42 13.20 1.72
CA CYS A 129 -15.76 14.34 2.56
C CYS A 129 -16.74 13.98 3.67
N ARG A 130 -17.55 12.92 3.52
CA ARG A 130 -18.57 12.54 4.50
C ARG A 130 -18.00 12.18 5.89
N SER A 131 -16.83 11.58 5.92
CA SER A 131 -16.13 11.19 7.16
C SER A 131 -14.93 12.09 7.47
N CYS A 132 -14.75 13.17 6.72
CA CYS A 132 -13.62 14.09 6.90
C CYS A 132 -13.92 15.08 8.04
N SER A 133 -13.01 15.18 9.01
CA SER A 133 -13.12 16.13 10.12
C SER A 133 -13.14 17.59 9.67
N TYR A 134 -12.68 17.87 8.47
CA TYR A 134 -12.60 19.23 7.90
C TYR A 134 -13.72 19.56 6.92
N ASN A 135 -14.75 18.71 6.80
CA ASN A 135 -15.83 18.90 5.83
C ASN A 135 -16.57 20.24 6.00
N ALA A 136 -16.71 20.71 7.26
CA ALA A 136 -17.35 22.00 7.57
C ALA A 136 -16.54 23.20 7.03
N ILE A 137 -15.20 23.13 7.12
CA ILE A 137 -14.30 24.17 6.59
C ILE A 137 -14.37 24.20 5.06
N CYS A 138 -14.41 23.02 4.45
CA CYS A 138 -14.50 22.88 2.99
C CYS A 138 -15.91 23.17 2.44
N LYS A 139 -16.91 23.37 3.31
CA LYS A 139 -18.34 23.57 2.93
C LYS A 139 -18.89 22.45 2.03
N ARG A 140 -18.39 21.24 2.20
CA ARG A 140 -18.87 20.05 1.49
C ARG A 140 -19.74 19.19 2.41
N LYS A 141 -20.97 18.94 1.99
CA LYS A 141 -21.92 18.05 2.66
C LYS A 141 -21.97 16.70 1.95
#